data_b09bde453fa9c3163980ec39c49ea495
#
_entry.id   b09bde453fa9c3163980ec39c49ea495
#
_cell.length_a   1.000
_cell.length_b   1.000
_cell.length_c   1.000
_cell.angle_alpha   90.00
_cell.angle_beta   90.00
_cell.angle_gamma   90.00
#
_symmetry.space_group_name_H-M   'P 1'
#
loop_
_entity.id
_entity.type
_entity.pdbx_description
1 polymer ?
#
loop_
_entity_poly.entity_id
_entity_poly.type
_entity_poly.pdbx_seq_one_letter_code
_entity_poly.pdbx_strand_id
1 'polypeptide(L)'
;LEGRYHTRDVGELADDVYLSAAHEPASPGLGWIRVSEHPELLKQYLGVNWSAQQIQDYLQPLHSDFRAEIYLPDPRVYGPDVKPVIVIKGSNGLVAVPDGKGGIILRESALEDWIENGRQGVGLESDHADRAMTLISDFQRDLHGIFECAGHSKGAASASAGAELTGMTAYIYNGAGLHPNTVQRYAQQHHLPVLGTDRIIHSYYVHGEMLHDAQSGAHDMDAVTRAQLGLAARQL
;
A
#
# COMPACT_ATOMS: atom_id res chain seq x y z
N LEU A 1 -10.18 -14.10 -17.72
CA LEU A 1 -11.25 -13.64 -16.83
C LEU A 1 -10.78 -13.63 -15.36
N GLU A 2 -10.16 -14.70 -14.88
CA GLU A 2 -9.65 -14.81 -13.48
C GLU A 2 -8.67 -13.68 -13.12
N GLY A 3 -7.75 -13.33 -14.01
CA GLY A 3 -6.78 -12.26 -13.75
C GLY A 3 -7.37 -10.87 -13.55
N ARG A 4 -8.55 -10.58 -14.14
CA ARG A 4 -9.22 -9.28 -13.96
C ARG A 4 -9.92 -9.17 -12.61
N TYR A 5 -10.51 -10.27 -12.13
CA TYR A 5 -11.14 -10.29 -10.81
C TYR A 5 -10.08 -10.15 -9.71
N HIS A 6 -8.98 -10.88 -9.83
CA HIS A 6 -7.88 -10.79 -8.85
C HIS A 6 -7.30 -9.37 -8.76
N THR A 7 -7.06 -8.69 -9.89
CA THR A 7 -6.58 -7.31 -9.90
C THR A 7 -7.54 -6.34 -9.23
N ARG A 8 -8.85 -6.53 -9.43
CA ARG A 8 -9.87 -5.72 -8.77
C ARG A 8 -9.85 -5.96 -7.26
N ASP A 9 -9.84 -7.20 -6.84
CA ASP A 9 -9.81 -7.56 -5.42
C ASP A 9 -8.58 -6.96 -4.72
N VAL A 10 -7.40 -7.04 -5.34
CA VAL A 10 -6.17 -6.43 -4.80
C VAL A 10 -6.27 -4.90 -4.77
N GLY A 11 -6.95 -4.27 -5.74
CA GLY A 11 -7.25 -2.84 -5.72
C GLY A 11 -8.11 -2.44 -4.51
N GLU A 12 -9.13 -3.23 -4.18
CA GLU A 12 -9.96 -3.03 -2.98
C GLU A 12 -9.13 -3.13 -1.68
N LEU A 13 -8.12 -4.00 -1.64
CA LEU A 13 -7.19 -4.07 -0.52
C LEU A 13 -6.31 -2.82 -0.40
N ALA A 14 -5.91 -2.22 -1.52
CA ALA A 14 -5.14 -0.99 -1.54
C ALA A 14 -5.94 0.21 -0.97
N ASP A 15 -7.27 0.17 -1.05
CA ASP A 15 -8.16 1.13 -0.39
C ASP A 15 -8.38 0.77 1.08
N ASP A 16 -8.64 -0.50 1.38
CA ASP A 16 -8.93 -0.96 2.73
C ASP A 16 -7.77 -0.74 3.72
N VAL A 17 -6.51 -0.72 3.26
CA VAL A 17 -5.35 -0.44 4.12
C VAL A 17 -5.43 0.95 4.79
N TYR A 18 -6.11 1.91 4.18
CA TYR A 18 -6.35 3.23 4.79
C TYR A 18 -7.36 3.14 5.94
N LEU A 19 -8.39 2.31 5.79
CA LEU A 19 -9.36 2.02 6.85
C LEU A 19 -8.69 1.25 7.99
N SER A 20 -7.89 0.23 7.67
CA SER A 20 -7.11 -0.52 8.65
C SER A 20 -6.17 0.39 9.46
N ALA A 21 -5.46 1.29 8.79
CA ALA A 21 -4.56 2.25 9.44
C ALA A 21 -5.29 3.23 10.36
N ALA A 22 -6.56 3.53 10.08
CA ALA A 22 -7.43 4.38 10.89
C ALA A 22 -8.19 3.61 11.98
N HIS A 23 -7.98 2.29 12.09
CA HIS A 23 -8.74 1.38 12.96
C HIS A 23 -10.25 1.36 12.65
N GLU A 24 -10.60 1.64 11.40
CA GLU A 24 -11.96 1.57 10.88
C GLU A 24 -12.31 0.14 10.45
N PRO A 25 -13.60 -0.25 10.52
CA PRO A 25 -14.02 -1.56 10.05
C PRO A 25 -13.67 -1.82 8.59
N ALA A 26 -13.38 -3.08 8.25
CA ALA A 26 -13.18 -3.49 6.87
C ALA A 26 -14.44 -3.27 6.03
N SER A 27 -14.26 -3.00 4.75
CA SER A 27 -15.37 -2.86 3.81
C SER A 27 -16.24 -4.12 3.79
N PRO A 28 -17.57 -4.01 3.82
CA PRO A 28 -18.46 -5.16 3.77
C PRO A 28 -18.22 -6.00 2.52
N GLY A 29 -18.10 -7.32 2.68
CA GLY A 29 -17.93 -8.25 1.56
C GLY A 29 -16.52 -8.30 0.97
N LEU A 30 -15.52 -7.72 1.64
CA LEU A 30 -14.13 -7.70 1.17
C LEU A 30 -13.59 -9.12 0.89
N GLY A 31 -14.04 -10.15 1.64
CA GLY A 31 -13.58 -11.53 1.46
C GLY A 31 -12.14 -11.78 1.92
N TRP A 32 -11.53 -10.83 2.61
CA TRP A 32 -10.18 -10.87 3.11
C TRP A 32 -10.14 -10.58 4.60
N ILE A 33 -9.17 -11.18 5.30
CA ILE A 33 -9.00 -11.06 6.75
C ILE A 33 -7.74 -10.26 7.03
N ARG A 34 -7.87 -9.22 7.84
CA ARG A 34 -6.74 -8.38 8.29
C ARG A 34 -5.96 -9.08 9.39
N VAL A 35 -4.66 -9.25 9.20
CA VAL A 35 -3.77 -9.84 10.20
C VAL A 35 -3.64 -8.96 11.44
N SER A 36 -3.69 -7.63 11.29
CA SER A 36 -3.65 -6.72 12.44
C SER A 36 -4.79 -6.97 13.43
N GLU A 37 -5.95 -7.42 12.96
CA GLU A 37 -7.12 -7.76 13.78
C GLU A 37 -7.11 -9.22 14.23
N HIS A 38 -6.44 -10.11 13.49
CA HIS A 38 -6.40 -11.55 13.72
C HIS A 38 -4.96 -12.11 13.62
N PRO A 39 -4.04 -11.66 14.51
CA PRO A 39 -2.63 -12.03 14.43
C PRO A 39 -2.36 -13.53 14.55
N GLU A 40 -3.23 -14.27 15.23
CA GLU A 40 -3.12 -15.72 15.37
C GLU A 40 -3.21 -16.48 14.05
N LEU A 41 -3.85 -15.89 13.03
CA LEU A 41 -4.05 -16.54 11.74
C LEU A 41 -2.77 -16.64 10.92
N LEU A 42 -1.77 -15.79 11.14
CA LEU A 42 -0.46 -15.95 10.49
C LEU A 42 0.15 -17.30 10.80
N LYS A 43 0.14 -17.69 12.06
CA LYS A 43 0.66 -19.00 12.47
C LYS A 43 -0.24 -20.14 11.99
N GLN A 44 -1.54 -19.97 12.14
CA GLN A 44 -2.53 -21.01 11.83
C GLN A 44 -2.57 -21.36 10.34
N TYR A 45 -2.58 -20.36 9.47
CA TYR A 45 -2.76 -20.58 8.02
C TYR A 45 -1.45 -20.60 7.24
N LEU A 46 -0.43 -19.87 7.70
CA LEU A 46 0.81 -19.69 6.95
C LEU A 46 2.05 -20.24 7.67
N GLY A 47 1.92 -20.68 8.92
CA GLY A 47 3.05 -21.16 9.72
C GLY A 47 4.03 -20.05 10.14
N VAL A 48 3.73 -18.79 9.87
CA VAL A 48 4.57 -17.64 10.24
C VAL A 48 4.39 -17.37 11.73
N ASN A 49 5.44 -17.58 12.51
CA ASN A 49 5.39 -17.51 13.96
C ASN A 49 5.85 -16.14 14.49
N TRP A 50 5.18 -15.08 14.09
CA TRP A 50 5.41 -13.74 14.63
C TRP A 50 4.54 -13.52 15.87
N SER A 51 5.11 -12.88 16.88
CA SER A 51 4.34 -12.41 18.04
C SER A 51 3.43 -11.24 17.65
N ALA A 52 2.40 -10.98 18.46
CA ALA A 52 1.54 -9.83 18.26
C ALA A 52 2.33 -8.50 18.26
N GLN A 53 3.38 -8.40 19.09
CA GLN A 53 4.26 -7.24 19.10
C GLN A 53 5.07 -7.10 17.81
N GLN A 54 5.60 -8.20 17.27
CA GLN A 54 6.29 -8.17 15.98
C GLN A 54 5.36 -7.75 14.85
N ILE A 55 4.13 -8.26 14.82
CA ILE A 55 3.10 -7.85 13.84
C ILE A 55 2.83 -6.35 13.95
N GLN A 56 2.65 -5.83 15.18
CA GLN A 56 2.46 -4.41 15.41
C GLN A 56 3.67 -3.59 14.91
N ASP A 57 4.89 -4.04 15.21
CA ASP A 57 6.12 -3.33 14.82
C ASP A 57 6.33 -3.34 13.29
N TYR A 58 5.91 -4.41 12.60
CA TYR A 58 5.97 -4.49 11.15
C TYR A 58 4.87 -3.69 10.45
N LEU A 59 3.64 -3.75 10.93
CA LEU A 59 2.49 -3.18 10.24
C LEU A 59 2.18 -1.74 10.65
N GLN A 60 2.37 -1.42 11.93
CA GLN A 60 2.00 -0.13 12.53
C GLN A 60 3.06 0.31 13.55
N PRO A 61 4.31 0.53 13.14
CA PRO A 61 5.39 0.87 14.07
C PRO A 61 5.09 2.17 14.81
N LEU A 62 5.42 2.19 16.10
CA LEU A 62 5.32 3.40 16.92
C LEU A 62 6.27 4.48 16.39
N HIS A 63 5.87 5.73 16.53
CA HIS A 63 6.67 6.90 16.11
C HIS A 63 7.05 6.93 14.61
N SER A 64 6.29 6.24 13.77
CA SER A 64 6.40 6.26 12.31
C SER A 64 5.03 6.43 11.68
N ASP A 65 4.96 7.09 10.54
CA ASP A 65 3.77 7.18 9.71
C ASP A 65 3.59 5.99 8.77
N PHE A 66 4.57 5.07 8.76
CA PHE A 66 4.49 3.83 8.00
C PHE A 66 3.31 2.99 8.48
N ARG A 67 2.49 2.55 7.53
CA ARG A 67 1.39 1.62 7.77
C ARG A 67 1.33 0.59 6.65
N ALA A 68 1.11 -0.63 7.05
CA ALA A 68 0.89 -1.76 6.14
C ALA A 68 -0.16 -2.70 6.74
N GLU A 69 -0.68 -3.59 5.92
CA GLU A 69 -1.55 -4.69 6.35
C GLU A 69 -1.17 -5.97 5.61
N ILE A 70 -1.38 -7.09 6.24
CA ILE A 70 -1.32 -8.40 5.60
C ILE A 70 -2.74 -8.93 5.51
N TYR A 71 -3.18 -9.20 4.28
CA TYR A 71 -4.50 -9.74 4.00
C TYR A 71 -4.41 -11.23 3.72
N LEU A 72 -5.19 -12.00 4.46
CA LEU A 72 -5.37 -13.43 4.23
C LEU A 72 -6.67 -13.65 3.47
N PRO A 73 -6.69 -14.44 2.40
CA PRO A 73 -7.94 -14.78 1.74
C PRO A 73 -8.83 -15.59 2.69
N ASP A 74 -10.10 -15.20 2.83
CA ASP A 74 -11.07 -15.95 3.63
C ASP A 74 -11.34 -17.29 2.91
N PRO A 75 -11.04 -18.43 3.51
CA PRO A 75 -11.22 -19.74 2.88
C PRO A 75 -12.70 -20.09 2.59
N ARG A 76 -13.64 -19.33 3.18
CA ARG A 76 -15.07 -19.46 2.88
C ARG A 76 -15.45 -18.79 1.57
N VAL A 77 -14.61 -17.88 1.05
CA VAL A 77 -14.82 -17.08 -0.15
C VAL A 77 -13.92 -17.53 -1.28
N TYR A 78 -12.63 -17.77 -0.95
CA TYR A 78 -11.59 -18.08 -1.90
C TYR A 78 -11.10 -19.52 -1.78
N GLY A 79 -10.67 -20.09 -2.90
CA GLY A 79 -10.02 -21.38 -2.92
C GLY A 79 -8.58 -21.34 -2.38
N PRO A 80 -7.91 -22.52 -2.28
CA PRO A 80 -6.59 -22.64 -1.67
C PRO A 80 -5.45 -21.99 -2.48
N ASP A 81 -5.69 -21.64 -3.73
CA ASP A 81 -4.66 -21.11 -4.64
C ASP A 81 -4.52 -19.58 -4.52
N VAL A 82 -5.41 -18.91 -3.80
CA VAL A 82 -5.33 -17.46 -3.58
C VAL A 82 -4.28 -17.16 -2.53
N LYS A 83 -3.38 -16.25 -2.85
CA LYS A 83 -2.19 -15.95 -2.06
C LYS A 83 -2.48 -14.83 -1.07
N PRO A 84 -1.80 -14.78 0.08
CA PRO A 84 -1.81 -13.62 0.94
C PRO A 84 -1.21 -12.40 0.24
N VAL A 85 -1.67 -11.21 0.60
CA VAL A 85 -1.23 -9.94 0.02
C VAL A 85 -0.74 -9.02 1.13
N ILE A 86 0.49 -8.52 0.99
CA ILE A 86 1.02 -7.43 1.82
C ILE A 86 0.69 -6.12 1.11
N VAL A 87 -0.04 -5.25 1.77
CA VAL A 87 -0.42 -3.94 1.23
C VAL A 87 0.28 -2.84 2.00
N ILE A 88 1.01 -1.98 1.27
CA ILE A 88 1.69 -0.82 1.82
C ILE A 88 0.81 0.41 1.59
N LYS A 89 0.45 1.08 2.69
CA LYS A 89 -0.31 2.32 2.64
C LYS A 89 0.55 3.45 2.10
N GLY A 90 -0.03 4.26 1.23
CA GLY A 90 0.56 5.52 0.78
C GLY A 90 0.50 6.63 1.84
N SER A 91 0.82 7.85 1.43
CA SER A 91 0.63 9.03 2.26
C SER A 91 -0.86 9.21 2.60
N ASN A 92 -1.17 9.87 3.71
CA ASN A 92 -2.54 10.27 4.00
C ASN A 92 -2.94 11.33 2.96
N GLY A 93 -3.72 10.93 1.97
CA GLY A 93 -4.05 11.76 0.82
C GLY A 93 -4.94 12.95 1.13
N LEU A 94 -5.50 13.07 2.32
CA LEU A 94 -6.47 14.14 2.61
C LEU A 94 -6.11 14.84 3.91
N VAL A 95 -5.71 16.11 3.82
CA VAL A 95 -5.59 17.02 4.97
C VAL A 95 -6.79 17.94 4.99
N ALA A 96 -7.45 18.04 6.13
CA ALA A 96 -8.51 19.00 6.35
C ALA A 96 -7.89 20.41 6.42
N VAL A 97 -8.20 21.26 5.46
CA VAL A 97 -7.76 22.66 5.45
C VAL A 97 -8.98 23.59 5.46
N PRO A 98 -8.91 24.73 6.16
CA PRO A 98 -9.98 25.72 6.10
C PRO A 98 -10.20 26.21 4.66
N ASP A 99 -11.45 26.29 4.22
CA ASP A 99 -11.85 26.77 2.88
C ASP A 99 -11.85 28.30 2.75
N GLY A 100 -11.49 29.01 3.80
CA GLY A 100 -11.53 30.48 3.86
C GLY A 100 -12.94 31.05 3.98
N LYS A 101 -13.99 30.23 4.00
CA LYS A 101 -15.40 30.60 4.10
C LYS A 101 -16.08 30.05 5.37
N GLY A 102 -15.27 29.52 6.30
CA GLY A 102 -15.73 28.92 7.55
C GLY A 102 -16.05 27.45 7.48
N GLY A 103 -15.80 26.80 6.33
CA GLY A 103 -15.86 25.36 6.13
C GLY A 103 -14.48 24.70 6.15
N ILE A 104 -14.48 23.37 6.04
CA ILE A 104 -13.27 22.54 5.91
C ILE A 104 -13.31 21.85 4.57
N ILE A 105 -12.25 21.99 3.78
CA ILE A 105 -12.02 21.21 2.58
C ILE A 105 -10.94 20.15 2.87
N LEU A 106 -11.16 18.94 2.39
CA LEU A 106 -10.13 17.93 2.36
C LEU A 106 -9.25 18.20 1.12
N ARG A 107 -8.01 18.60 1.35
CA ARG A 107 -6.99 18.64 0.28
C ARG A 107 -6.17 17.38 0.34
N GLU A 108 -5.89 16.81 -0.82
CA GLU A 108 -4.73 15.93 -0.88
C GLU A 108 -3.53 16.72 -0.40
N SER A 109 -2.97 16.31 0.74
CA SER A 109 -1.68 16.82 1.13
C SER A 109 -0.70 16.33 0.08
N ALA A 110 -0.52 17.19 -0.89
CA ALA A 110 0.76 17.26 -1.53
C ALA A 110 1.19 16.11 -2.43
N LEU A 111 0.46 15.81 -3.46
CA LEU A 111 1.20 15.51 -4.70
C LEU A 111 2.09 16.73 -5.05
N GLU A 112 1.61 17.97 -4.84
CA GLU A 112 2.38 19.19 -5.08
C GLU A 112 3.44 19.46 -4.00
N ASP A 113 3.12 19.32 -2.71
CA ASP A 113 4.12 19.41 -1.64
C ASP A 113 5.12 18.25 -1.70
N TRP A 114 4.72 17.09 -2.23
CA TRP A 114 5.63 15.96 -2.42
C TRP A 114 6.62 16.23 -3.55
N ILE A 115 6.23 16.90 -4.63
CA ILE A 115 7.12 17.32 -5.71
C ILE A 115 8.07 18.44 -5.24
N GLU A 116 7.61 19.39 -4.42
CA GLU A 116 8.47 20.42 -3.82
C GLU A 116 9.32 19.91 -2.67
N ASN A 117 8.79 19.04 -1.80
CA ASN A 117 9.55 18.41 -0.72
C ASN A 117 10.39 17.20 -1.18
N GLY A 118 10.19 16.68 -2.38
CA GLY A 118 11.03 15.63 -2.98
C GLY A 118 12.52 15.99 -3.06
N ARG A 119 12.86 17.27 -2.90
CA ARG A 119 14.25 17.76 -2.72
C ARG A 119 14.71 17.77 -1.25
N GLN A 120 13.80 17.76 -0.27
CA GLN A 120 14.13 17.78 1.16
C GLN A 120 13.80 16.45 1.88
N GLY A 121 13.00 15.57 1.26
CA GLY A 121 12.44 14.36 1.87
C GLY A 121 13.27 13.08 1.74
N VAL A 122 14.51 13.14 1.25
CA VAL A 122 15.35 11.94 1.00
C VAL A 122 15.47 11.03 2.24
N GLY A 123 15.42 11.58 3.44
CA GLY A 123 15.49 10.80 4.68
C GLY A 123 14.16 10.11 5.07
N LEU A 124 13.02 10.78 4.90
CA LEU A 124 11.70 10.24 5.28
C LEU A 124 11.19 9.22 4.25
N GLU A 125 11.48 9.42 2.98
CA GLU A 125 11.16 8.46 1.93
C GLU A 125 11.96 7.17 2.07
N SER A 126 13.24 7.26 2.46
CA SER A 126 14.05 6.08 2.69
C SER A 126 13.52 5.24 3.86
N ASP A 127 13.05 5.85 4.96
CA ASP A 127 12.47 5.11 6.09
C ASP A 127 11.23 4.32 5.68
N HIS A 128 10.30 4.92 4.92
CA HIS A 128 9.09 4.25 4.47
C HIS A 128 9.40 3.06 3.54
N ALA A 129 10.29 3.24 2.57
CA ALA A 129 10.73 2.17 1.68
C ALA A 129 11.53 1.09 2.44
N ASP A 130 12.41 1.48 3.36
CA ASP A 130 13.22 0.56 4.17
C ASP A 130 12.34 -0.33 5.06
N ARG A 131 11.30 0.23 5.68
CA ARG A 131 10.31 -0.53 6.47
C ARG A 131 9.52 -1.50 5.61
N ALA A 132 9.10 -1.09 4.42
CA ALA A 132 8.41 -1.97 3.49
C ALA A 132 9.32 -3.12 3.03
N MET A 133 10.57 -2.85 2.66
CA MET A 133 11.53 -3.87 2.28
C MET A 133 11.82 -4.83 3.43
N THR A 134 11.93 -4.33 4.67
CA THR A 134 12.11 -5.17 5.86
C THR A 134 10.92 -6.09 6.08
N LEU A 135 9.70 -5.55 6.07
CA LEU A 135 8.47 -6.34 6.21
C LEU A 135 8.39 -7.44 5.15
N ILE A 136 8.55 -7.07 3.88
CA ILE A 136 8.38 -7.99 2.75
C ILE A 136 9.48 -9.07 2.74
N SER A 137 10.74 -8.71 2.99
CA SER A 137 11.85 -9.68 3.01
C SER A 137 11.78 -10.61 4.22
N ASP A 138 11.41 -10.12 5.39
CA ASP A 138 11.24 -10.94 6.59
C ASP A 138 10.03 -11.87 6.46
N PHE A 139 8.94 -11.40 5.86
CA PHE A 139 7.79 -12.24 5.56
C PHE A 139 8.17 -13.36 4.56
N GLN A 140 8.93 -13.03 3.52
CA GLN A 140 9.43 -14.03 2.57
C GLN A 140 10.31 -15.09 3.25
N ARG A 141 11.19 -14.65 4.16
CA ARG A 141 12.06 -15.57 4.89
C ARG A 141 11.27 -16.54 5.77
N ASP A 142 10.25 -16.05 6.43
CA ASP A 142 9.49 -16.80 7.44
C ASP A 142 8.30 -17.55 6.84
N LEU A 143 7.82 -17.14 5.65
CA LEU A 143 6.79 -17.82 4.89
C LEU A 143 7.43 -18.76 3.86
N HIS A 144 7.22 -20.06 4.01
CA HIS A 144 7.60 -21.06 3.02
C HIS A 144 6.56 -21.17 1.89
N GLY A 145 6.27 -20.04 1.23
CA GLY A 145 5.24 -19.99 0.21
C GLY A 145 5.35 -18.74 -0.67
N ILE A 146 4.33 -18.53 -1.49
CA ILE A 146 4.22 -17.37 -2.38
C ILE A 146 3.19 -16.42 -1.81
N PHE A 147 3.51 -15.13 -1.84
CA PHE A 147 2.60 -14.03 -1.52
C PHE A 147 2.73 -12.94 -2.58
N GLU A 148 1.87 -11.94 -2.48
CA GLU A 148 1.87 -10.78 -3.37
C GLU A 148 1.99 -9.51 -2.56
N CYS A 149 2.42 -8.43 -3.21
CA CYS A 149 2.49 -7.11 -2.62
C CYS A 149 1.56 -6.16 -3.37
N ALA A 150 1.05 -5.17 -2.69
CA ALA A 150 0.30 -4.10 -3.33
C ALA A 150 0.56 -2.76 -2.67
N GLY A 151 0.24 -1.68 -3.38
CA GLY A 151 0.31 -0.34 -2.83
C GLY A 151 -0.25 0.71 -3.78
N HIS A 152 -0.61 1.84 -3.21
CA HIS A 152 -1.11 3.01 -3.92
C HIS A 152 -0.22 4.22 -3.63
N SER A 153 0.01 5.08 -4.63
CA SER A 153 0.80 6.31 -4.50
C SER A 153 2.23 6.02 -3.94
N LYS A 154 2.64 6.64 -2.86
CA LYS A 154 3.92 6.37 -2.16
C LYS A 154 4.04 4.90 -1.71
N GLY A 155 2.93 4.27 -1.31
CA GLY A 155 2.89 2.85 -0.96
C GLY A 155 3.21 1.94 -2.14
N ALA A 156 2.84 2.34 -3.36
CA ALA A 156 3.19 1.63 -4.58
C ALA A 156 4.71 1.60 -4.82
N ALA A 157 5.40 2.74 -4.63
CA ALA A 157 6.87 2.80 -4.73
C ALA A 157 7.54 1.85 -3.71
N SER A 158 7.05 1.86 -2.47
CA SER A 158 7.57 1.00 -1.40
C SER A 158 7.28 -0.50 -1.64
N ALA A 159 6.09 -0.84 -2.13
CA ALA A 159 5.75 -2.21 -2.52
C ALA A 159 6.61 -2.69 -3.70
N SER A 160 6.88 -1.82 -4.68
CA SER A 160 7.79 -2.10 -5.79
C SER A 160 9.22 -2.38 -5.31
N ALA A 161 9.72 -1.59 -4.35
CA ALA A 161 11.03 -1.82 -3.76
C ALA A 161 11.13 -3.20 -3.09
N GLY A 162 10.12 -3.59 -2.33
CA GLY A 162 10.05 -4.92 -1.73
C GLY A 162 9.97 -6.04 -2.77
N ALA A 163 9.20 -5.85 -3.83
CA ALA A 163 9.11 -6.80 -4.93
C ALA A 163 10.43 -6.97 -5.68
N GLU A 164 11.13 -5.87 -5.97
CA GLU A 164 12.45 -5.88 -6.61
C GLU A 164 13.48 -6.63 -5.78
N LEU A 165 13.43 -6.45 -4.45
CA LEU A 165 14.32 -7.13 -3.53
C LEU A 165 14.04 -8.64 -3.45
N THR A 166 12.76 -9.04 -3.43
CA THR A 166 12.33 -10.41 -3.08
C THR A 166 11.90 -11.26 -4.27
N GLY A 167 11.69 -10.67 -5.45
CA GLY A 167 11.14 -11.35 -6.61
C GLY A 167 9.65 -11.67 -6.51
N MET A 168 8.92 -11.10 -5.54
CA MET A 168 7.48 -11.29 -5.40
C MET A 168 6.70 -10.40 -6.37
N THR A 169 5.52 -10.87 -6.78
CA THR A 169 4.63 -10.08 -7.64
C THR A 169 4.08 -8.87 -6.88
N ALA A 170 4.08 -7.72 -7.51
CA ALA A 170 3.49 -6.49 -6.97
C ALA A 170 2.43 -5.91 -7.90
N TYR A 171 1.36 -5.41 -7.30
CA TYR A 171 0.28 -4.66 -7.95
C TYR A 171 0.35 -3.21 -7.47
N ILE A 172 0.68 -2.30 -8.36
CA ILE A 172 0.86 -0.90 -8.02
C ILE A 172 -0.19 -0.02 -8.71
N TYR A 173 -0.80 0.84 -7.92
CA TYR A 173 -1.89 1.70 -8.36
C TYR A 173 -1.45 3.17 -8.23
N ASN A 174 -1.49 3.91 -9.34
CA ASN A 174 -1.08 5.31 -9.41
C ASN A 174 0.27 5.57 -8.71
N GLY A 175 1.26 4.72 -9.02
CA GLY A 175 2.53 4.69 -8.31
C GLY A 175 3.37 5.93 -8.52
N ALA A 176 3.90 6.47 -7.44
CA ALA A 176 5.00 7.41 -7.47
C ALA A 176 6.30 6.66 -7.84
N GLY A 177 7.21 7.33 -8.51
CA GLY A 177 8.51 6.74 -8.86
C GLY A 177 9.37 6.45 -7.63
N LEU A 178 10.12 5.35 -7.68
CA LEU A 178 11.12 5.01 -6.68
C LEU A 178 12.49 5.56 -7.12
N HIS A 179 13.28 6.09 -6.16
CA HIS A 179 14.64 6.49 -6.49
C HIS A 179 15.48 5.24 -6.85
N PRO A 180 16.21 5.24 -7.99
CA PRO A 180 16.89 4.05 -8.52
C PRO A 180 17.84 3.35 -7.53
N ASN A 181 18.44 4.10 -6.63
CA ASN A 181 19.44 3.55 -5.69
C ASN A 181 18.83 3.03 -4.36
N THR A 182 17.52 3.15 -4.17
CA THR A 182 16.89 2.79 -2.88
C THR A 182 17.05 1.31 -2.58
N VAL A 183 16.73 0.45 -3.53
CA VAL A 183 16.80 -1.00 -3.37
C VAL A 183 18.24 -1.48 -3.23
N GLN A 184 19.14 -0.99 -4.10
CA GLN A 184 20.55 -1.36 -4.08
C GLN A 184 21.22 -0.97 -2.76
N ARG A 185 20.92 0.23 -2.25
CA ARG A 185 21.45 0.69 -0.95
C ARG A 185 20.98 -0.23 0.17
N TYR A 186 19.70 -0.52 0.24
CA TYR A 186 19.11 -1.41 1.25
C TYR A 186 19.71 -2.82 1.16
N ALA A 187 19.75 -3.39 -0.05
CA ALA A 187 20.30 -4.71 -0.30
C ALA A 187 21.76 -4.82 0.14
N GLN A 188 22.58 -3.82 -0.16
CA GLN A 188 23.98 -3.77 0.29
C GLN A 188 24.09 -3.70 1.81
N GLN A 189 23.30 -2.87 2.48
CA GLN A 189 23.30 -2.73 3.94
C GLN A 189 22.90 -4.02 4.66
N HIS A 190 21.99 -4.80 4.07
CA HIS A 190 21.46 -6.02 4.66
C HIS A 190 22.03 -7.31 4.05
N HIS A 191 23.01 -7.20 3.15
CA HIS A 191 23.62 -8.35 2.45
C HIS A 191 22.59 -9.24 1.72
N LEU A 192 21.61 -8.62 1.08
CA LEU A 192 20.54 -9.29 0.36
C LEU A 192 20.77 -9.21 -1.16
N PRO A 193 20.33 -10.20 -1.93
CA PRO A 193 20.30 -10.12 -3.38
C PRO A 193 19.20 -9.16 -3.85
N VAL A 194 19.38 -8.57 -5.04
CA VAL A 194 18.34 -7.86 -5.78
C VAL A 194 17.91 -8.76 -6.95
N LEU A 195 16.66 -9.20 -6.98
CA LEU A 195 16.19 -10.19 -7.93
C LEU A 195 15.60 -9.61 -9.22
N GLY A 196 15.32 -8.28 -9.22
CA GLY A 196 14.79 -7.58 -10.38
C GLY A 196 13.28 -7.70 -10.55
N THR A 197 12.70 -6.93 -11.48
CA THR A 197 11.25 -6.69 -11.54
C THR A 197 10.60 -6.81 -12.90
N ASP A 198 11.34 -7.01 -13.97
CA ASP A 198 10.84 -6.83 -15.36
C ASP A 198 9.60 -7.65 -15.72
N ARG A 199 9.21 -8.61 -14.90
CA ARG A 199 8.07 -9.51 -15.15
C ARG A 199 7.06 -9.62 -14.02
N ILE A 200 7.30 -8.96 -12.87
CA ILE A 200 6.53 -9.20 -11.65
C ILE A 200 5.81 -7.97 -11.09
N ILE A 201 6.07 -6.79 -11.64
CA ILE A 201 5.35 -5.57 -11.26
C ILE A 201 4.27 -5.27 -12.30
N HIS A 202 3.03 -5.30 -11.83
CA HIS A 202 1.86 -4.90 -12.59
C HIS A 202 1.45 -3.49 -12.20
N SER A 203 1.63 -2.54 -13.13
CA SER A 203 1.28 -1.14 -12.92
C SER A 203 -0.09 -0.84 -13.50
N TYR A 204 -0.97 -0.26 -12.69
CA TYR A 204 -2.32 0.14 -13.06
C TYR A 204 -2.50 1.63 -12.84
N TYR A 205 -2.94 2.31 -13.88
CA TYR A 205 -3.37 3.69 -13.81
C TYR A 205 -4.89 3.69 -13.91
N VAL A 206 -5.56 3.88 -12.79
CA VAL A 206 -7.02 3.90 -12.74
C VAL A 206 -7.49 5.33 -13.00
N HIS A 207 -8.01 5.57 -14.19
CA HIS A 207 -8.72 6.79 -14.48
C HIS A 207 -10.07 6.79 -13.73
N GLY A 208 -10.12 7.44 -12.59
CA GLY A 208 -11.37 7.89 -11.97
C GLY A 208 -12.13 6.91 -11.07
N GLU A 209 -11.93 5.60 -11.15
CA GLU A 209 -12.74 4.66 -10.37
C GLU A 209 -12.29 4.48 -8.93
N MET A 210 -10.99 4.42 -8.65
CA MET A 210 -10.50 4.36 -7.26
C MET A 210 -10.72 5.68 -6.51
N LEU A 211 -10.67 6.82 -7.23
CA LEU A 211 -11.07 8.11 -6.68
C LEU A 211 -12.58 8.17 -6.42
N HIS A 212 -13.40 7.40 -7.14
CA HIS A 212 -14.85 7.42 -6.97
C HIS A 212 -15.28 6.68 -5.70
N ASP A 213 -14.65 5.58 -5.35
CA ASP A 213 -15.00 4.82 -4.14
C ASP A 213 -14.43 5.46 -2.86
N ALA A 214 -13.22 6.06 -2.93
CA ALA A 214 -12.75 6.96 -1.87
C ALA A 214 -13.59 8.24 -1.77
N GLN A 215 -14.23 8.66 -2.87
CA GLN A 215 -15.13 9.82 -2.95
C GLN A 215 -16.58 9.49 -2.55
N SER A 216 -17.00 8.23 -2.63
CA SER A 216 -18.36 7.84 -2.18
C SER A 216 -18.51 7.88 -0.66
N GLY A 217 -17.38 7.89 0.09
CA GLY A 217 -17.35 8.29 1.49
C GLY A 217 -17.33 9.81 1.73
N ALA A 218 -17.05 10.62 0.68
CA ALA A 218 -17.01 12.09 0.72
C ALA A 218 -18.07 12.65 -0.23
N HIS A 219 -19.33 12.59 0.17
CA HIS A 219 -20.49 13.01 -0.63
C HIS A 219 -20.55 14.51 -1.00
N ASP A 220 -19.54 15.31 -0.66
CA ASP A 220 -19.56 16.77 -0.86
C ASP A 220 -18.27 17.37 -1.48
N MET A 221 -17.59 16.66 -2.37
CA MET A 221 -16.51 17.29 -3.13
C MET A 221 -17.10 18.18 -4.24
N ASP A 222 -16.73 19.46 -4.25
CA ASP A 222 -17.21 20.41 -5.24
C ASP A 222 -16.66 20.14 -6.66
N ALA A 223 -17.30 20.73 -7.66
CA ALA A 223 -16.94 20.55 -9.07
C ALA A 223 -15.54 21.09 -9.43
N VAL A 224 -14.99 21.99 -8.63
CA VAL A 224 -13.66 22.61 -8.84
C VAL A 224 -12.57 21.63 -8.45
N THR A 225 -12.74 20.93 -7.33
CA THR A 225 -11.81 19.90 -6.86
C THR A 225 -11.77 18.72 -7.84
N ARG A 226 -12.93 18.33 -8.40
CA ARG A 226 -13.00 17.28 -9.45
C ARG A 226 -12.30 17.70 -10.73
N ALA A 227 -12.43 18.97 -11.14
CA ALA A 227 -11.79 19.50 -12.35
C ALA A 227 -10.27 19.59 -12.19
N GLN A 228 -9.76 19.94 -11.02
CA GLN A 228 -8.33 20.02 -10.73
C GLN A 228 -7.67 18.63 -10.70
N LEU A 229 -8.34 17.62 -10.15
CA LEU A 229 -7.89 16.23 -10.19
C LEU A 229 -7.86 15.68 -11.62
N GLY A 230 -8.85 16.04 -12.46
CA GLY A 230 -8.90 15.68 -13.87
C GLY A 230 -7.84 16.38 -14.73
N LEU A 231 -7.37 17.56 -14.35
CA LEU A 231 -6.31 18.30 -15.05
C LEU A 231 -4.92 17.80 -14.67
N ALA A 232 -4.68 17.45 -13.42
CA ALA A 232 -3.41 16.85 -12.98
C ALA A 232 -3.16 15.49 -13.67
N ALA A 233 -4.22 14.68 -13.87
CA ALA A 233 -4.15 13.41 -14.58
C ALA A 233 -3.91 13.54 -16.10
N ARG A 234 -4.04 14.73 -16.69
CA ARG A 234 -3.81 14.97 -18.12
C ARG A 234 -2.44 15.54 -18.46
N GLN A 235 -1.63 15.85 -17.46
CA GLN A 235 -0.29 16.42 -17.61
C GLN A 235 0.84 15.43 -17.29
N LEU A 236 0.51 14.20 -16.93
CA LEU A 236 1.41 13.05 -16.78
C LEU A 236 1.17 12.05 -17.90
#